data_8da56acc223cb7afa74778036b920847
#
_entry.id   8da56acc223cb7afa74778036b920847
#
_cell.length_a   1.000
_cell.length_b   1.000
_cell.length_c   1.000
_cell.angle_alpha   90.00
_cell.angle_beta   90.00
_cell.angle_gamma   90.00
#
_symmetry.space_group_name_H-M   'P 1'
#
loop_
_entity.id
_entity.type
_entity.pdbx_description
1 polymer ?
#
loop_
_entity_poly.entity_id
_entity_poly.type
_entity_poly.pdbx_seq_one_letter_code
_entity_poly.pdbx_strand_id
1 'polypeptide(L)'
;MAVLPADHVIPDEKKFQRVLADAFALAARGQVIVTIGIKPTEPATGYGYIRTGPELPPAAGAKETRTIFHKAEQFVEKPSFEKAIEYVNSEQYRWNAGMFVWSFVTITNGLEHHQPEMFAACQRWFKVANNPAKLAKVLAKEYPDIKKISIDFALMEKAQNVVVADGTFEWDDLGAWQALARHVKQDAEGNAAVADFIHVDAARNIIFDARSKNRRTPIAVVGLRDAILVQTDDAVLLAHKSQAQKIKELVKKLAEDARLKKLV
;
A
#
# COMPACT_ATOMS: atom_id res chain seq x y z
N MET A 1 -0.62 8.83 -16.91
CA MET A 1 0.30 8.85 -15.75
C MET A 1 -0.06 7.68 -14.85
N ALA A 2 0.95 6.98 -14.31
CA ALA A 2 0.73 5.99 -13.24
C ALA A 2 1.36 6.50 -11.95
N VAL A 3 0.72 6.20 -10.82
CA VAL A 3 1.23 6.40 -9.47
C VAL A 3 1.30 5.03 -8.83
N LEU A 4 2.52 4.62 -8.50
CA LEU A 4 2.83 3.29 -8.01
C LEU A 4 3.59 3.41 -6.69
N PRO A 5 3.27 2.61 -5.66
CA PRO A 5 4.09 2.46 -4.47
C PRO A 5 5.48 1.92 -4.84
N ALA A 6 6.50 2.32 -4.08
CA ALA A 6 7.89 1.96 -4.37
C ALA A 6 8.36 0.70 -3.61
N ASP A 7 7.56 0.18 -2.71
CA ASP A 7 7.91 -0.83 -1.71
C ASP A 7 7.06 -2.12 -1.79
N HIS A 8 6.21 -2.25 -2.81
CA HIS A 8 5.43 -3.46 -3.03
C HIS A 8 6.26 -4.56 -3.71
N VAL A 9 5.93 -5.81 -3.40
CA VAL A 9 6.52 -6.98 -4.06
C VAL A 9 5.55 -7.52 -5.11
N ILE A 10 6.06 -7.63 -6.35
CA ILE A 10 5.32 -8.16 -7.51
C ILE A 10 6.25 -9.14 -8.25
N PRO A 11 6.18 -10.45 -7.97
CA PRO A 11 7.09 -11.42 -8.56
C PRO A 11 6.92 -11.61 -10.07
N ASP A 12 5.68 -11.50 -10.58
CA ASP A 12 5.42 -11.67 -12.03
C ASP A 12 5.37 -10.30 -12.74
N GLU A 13 6.55 -9.76 -13.01
CA GLU A 13 6.71 -8.46 -13.69
C GLU A 13 6.01 -8.43 -15.06
N LYS A 14 6.00 -9.53 -15.81
CA LYS A 14 5.39 -9.57 -17.14
C LYS A 14 3.88 -9.44 -17.09
N LYS A 15 3.23 -10.08 -16.12
CA LYS A 15 1.79 -9.93 -15.93
C LYS A 15 1.47 -8.52 -15.43
N PHE A 16 2.25 -7.99 -14.49
CA PHE A 16 2.10 -6.62 -14.01
C PHE A 16 2.21 -5.59 -15.15
N GLN A 17 3.28 -5.67 -15.96
CA GLN A 17 3.49 -4.76 -17.09
C GLN A 17 2.33 -4.81 -18.08
N ARG A 18 1.73 -5.98 -18.31
CA ARG A 18 0.58 -6.15 -19.19
C ARG A 18 -0.66 -5.44 -18.63
N VAL A 19 -1.00 -5.72 -17.36
CA VAL A 19 -2.13 -5.05 -16.69
C VAL A 19 -1.95 -3.54 -16.69
N LEU A 20 -0.73 -3.07 -16.44
CA LEU A 20 -0.41 -1.65 -16.46
C LEU A 20 -0.56 -1.04 -17.88
N ALA A 21 -0.12 -1.73 -18.91
CA ALA A 21 -0.28 -1.29 -20.31
C ALA A 21 -1.75 -1.19 -20.71
N ASP A 22 -2.57 -2.18 -20.34
CA ASP A 22 -4.02 -2.17 -20.58
C ASP A 22 -4.70 -1.03 -19.81
N ALA A 23 -4.30 -0.77 -18.56
CA ALA A 23 -4.77 0.35 -17.74
C ALA A 23 -4.42 1.72 -18.37
N PHE A 24 -3.22 1.87 -18.93
CA PHE A 24 -2.84 3.07 -19.67
C PHE A 24 -3.70 3.26 -20.94
N ALA A 25 -3.94 2.19 -21.68
CA ALA A 25 -4.75 2.24 -22.88
C ALA A 25 -6.21 2.69 -22.58
N LEU A 26 -6.78 2.21 -21.46
CA LEU A 26 -8.10 2.61 -21.00
C LEU A 26 -8.12 4.07 -20.53
N ALA A 27 -7.18 4.46 -19.67
CA ALA A 27 -7.10 5.83 -19.14
C ALA A 27 -6.80 6.90 -20.21
N ALA A 28 -6.14 6.51 -21.32
CA ALA A 28 -5.88 7.42 -22.45
C ALA A 28 -7.12 7.71 -23.29
N ARG A 29 -8.11 6.82 -23.31
CA ARG A 29 -9.33 6.92 -24.15
C ARG A 29 -10.52 7.52 -23.42
N GLY A 30 -10.53 7.45 -22.07
CA GLY A 30 -11.66 7.88 -21.25
C GLY A 30 -11.21 8.77 -20.10
N GLN A 31 -12.14 9.53 -19.55
CA GLN A 31 -11.91 10.28 -18.31
C GLN A 31 -12.14 9.37 -17.09
N VAL A 32 -11.39 8.27 -17.02
CA VAL A 32 -11.51 7.29 -15.95
C VAL A 32 -10.25 7.27 -15.07
N ILE A 33 -10.45 6.96 -13.81
CA ILE A 33 -9.40 6.63 -12.85
C ILE A 33 -9.32 5.11 -12.79
N VAL A 34 -8.24 4.52 -13.25
CA VAL A 34 -8.03 3.08 -13.14
C VAL A 34 -7.25 2.79 -11.88
N THR A 35 -7.77 1.91 -11.02
CA THR A 35 -7.03 1.32 -9.91
C THR A 35 -6.81 -0.17 -10.16
N ILE A 36 -5.71 -0.73 -9.67
CA ILE A 36 -5.45 -2.16 -9.76
C ILE A 36 -6.05 -2.84 -8.53
N GLY A 37 -6.93 -3.81 -8.78
CA GLY A 37 -7.58 -4.62 -7.76
C GLY A 37 -7.03 -6.03 -7.72
N ILE A 38 -6.64 -6.52 -6.55
CA ILE A 38 -6.13 -7.87 -6.32
C ILE A 38 -7.22 -8.74 -5.70
N LYS A 39 -7.41 -9.96 -6.19
CA LYS A 39 -8.40 -10.89 -5.60
C LYS A 39 -7.99 -11.20 -4.15
N PRO A 40 -8.86 -10.96 -3.16
CA PRO A 40 -8.58 -11.27 -1.77
C PRO A 40 -8.38 -12.77 -1.56
N THR A 41 -7.36 -13.14 -0.80
CA THR A 41 -7.05 -14.53 -0.41
C THR A 41 -7.25 -14.78 1.08
N GLU A 42 -7.38 -13.69 1.87
CA GLU A 42 -7.59 -13.73 3.31
C GLU A 42 -8.38 -12.48 3.77
N PRO A 43 -9.02 -12.48 4.95
CA PRO A 43 -9.77 -11.33 5.45
C PRO A 43 -8.83 -10.28 6.07
N ALA A 44 -7.98 -9.67 5.24
CA ALA A 44 -7.02 -8.66 5.66
C ALA A 44 -7.72 -7.35 6.04
N THR A 45 -7.51 -6.88 7.28
CA THR A 45 -8.05 -5.61 7.78
C THR A 45 -7.10 -4.42 7.56
N GLY A 46 -5.91 -4.69 7.02
CA GLY A 46 -4.92 -3.66 6.69
C GLY A 46 -5.14 -2.99 5.34
N TYR A 47 -5.95 -3.60 4.48
CA TYR A 47 -6.16 -3.16 3.10
C TYR A 47 -7.50 -2.45 2.90
N GLY A 48 -7.55 -1.61 1.86
CA GLY A 48 -8.79 -1.14 1.29
C GLY A 48 -9.44 -2.23 0.42
N TYR A 49 -10.76 -2.26 0.38
CA TYR A 49 -11.56 -3.16 -0.45
C TYR A 49 -12.40 -2.36 -1.43
N ILE A 50 -12.45 -2.82 -2.67
CA ILE A 50 -13.24 -2.20 -3.73
C ILE A 50 -14.28 -3.21 -4.20
N ARG A 51 -15.57 -2.87 -4.06
CA ARG A 51 -16.63 -3.67 -4.66
C ARG A 51 -16.64 -3.48 -6.15
N THR A 52 -16.55 -4.59 -6.88
CA THR A 52 -16.61 -4.61 -8.34
C THR A 52 -18.06 -4.71 -8.80
N GLY A 53 -18.46 -3.81 -9.67
CA GLY A 53 -19.71 -3.85 -10.42
C GLY A 53 -19.57 -4.62 -11.73
N PRO A 54 -20.43 -4.32 -12.73
CA PRO A 54 -20.38 -4.97 -14.02
C PRO A 54 -19.01 -4.86 -14.69
N GLU A 55 -18.65 -5.91 -15.42
CA GLU A 55 -17.50 -5.90 -16.32
C GLU A 55 -17.70 -4.88 -17.42
N LEU A 56 -16.68 -4.11 -17.70
CA LEU A 56 -16.70 -3.15 -18.80
C LEU A 56 -16.41 -3.88 -20.11
N PRO A 57 -17.16 -3.57 -21.19
CA PRO A 57 -16.87 -4.15 -22.48
C PRO A 57 -15.47 -3.76 -22.94
N PRO A 58 -14.76 -4.63 -23.67
CA PRO A 58 -13.48 -4.29 -24.28
C PRO A 58 -13.59 -2.99 -25.09
N ALA A 59 -12.62 -2.11 -24.96
CA ALA A 59 -12.63 -0.86 -25.71
C ALA A 59 -12.64 -1.15 -27.22
N ALA A 60 -13.55 -0.52 -27.95
CA ALA A 60 -13.67 -0.69 -29.40
C ALA A 60 -12.31 -0.48 -30.08
N GLY A 61 -11.83 -1.46 -30.86
CA GLY A 61 -10.54 -1.43 -31.54
C GLY A 61 -9.33 -1.74 -30.66
N ALA A 62 -9.51 -2.18 -29.42
CA ALA A 62 -8.44 -2.76 -28.64
C ALA A 62 -8.12 -4.15 -29.21
N LYS A 63 -6.90 -4.38 -29.66
CA LYS A 63 -6.35 -5.73 -29.80
C LYS A 63 -6.51 -6.37 -28.43
N GLU A 64 -7.15 -7.55 -28.36
CA GLU A 64 -7.53 -8.29 -27.16
C GLU A 64 -6.82 -7.83 -25.86
N THR A 65 -7.49 -6.96 -25.09
CA THR A 65 -7.05 -6.66 -23.74
C THR A 65 -7.27 -7.93 -22.92
N ARG A 66 -6.21 -8.48 -22.35
CA ARG A 66 -6.31 -9.65 -21.47
C ARG A 66 -6.70 -9.29 -20.04
N THR A 67 -6.75 -8.01 -19.74
CA THR A 67 -7.13 -7.49 -18.42
C THR A 67 -8.63 -7.24 -18.40
N ILE A 68 -9.29 -7.81 -17.39
CA ILE A 68 -10.70 -7.55 -17.12
C ILE A 68 -10.82 -6.25 -16.33
N PHE A 69 -11.76 -5.42 -16.74
CA PHE A 69 -12.04 -4.16 -16.07
C PHE A 69 -13.47 -4.16 -15.53
N HIS A 70 -13.66 -3.65 -14.33
CA HIS A 70 -14.95 -3.51 -13.69
C HIS A 70 -15.21 -2.07 -13.29
N LYS A 71 -16.47 -1.65 -13.30
CA LYS A 71 -16.84 -0.41 -12.63
C LYS A 71 -16.62 -0.58 -11.12
N ALA A 72 -16.00 0.38 -10.45
CA ALA A 72 -15.99 0.41 -8.99
C ALA A 72 -17.36 0.89 -8.47
N GLU A 73 -17.98 0.12 -7.58
CA GLU A 73 -19.27 0.48 -6.97
C GLU A 73 -19.11 1.06 -5.56
N GLN A 74 -18.13 0.56 -4.81
CA GLN A 74 -17.89 1.00 -3.44
C GLN A 74 -16.41 0.86 -3.10
N PHE A 75 -15.91 1.80 -2.34
CA PHE A 75 -14.57 1.77 -1.76
C PHE A 75 -14.70 1.72 -0.24
N VAL A 76 -14.01 0.79 0.43
CA VAL A 76 -14.03 0.65 1.89
C VAL A 76 -12.60 0.49 2.39
N GLU A 77 -12.11 1.52 3.08
CA GLU A 77 -10.75 1.51 3.62
C GLU A 77 -10.73 0.84 5.00
N LYS A 78 -9.89 -0.18 5.15
CA LYS A 78 -9.62 -0.90 6.41
C LYS A 78 -10.88 -1.33 7.16
N PRO A 79 -11.66 -2.28 6.61
CA PRO A 79 -12.90 -2.77 7.23
C PRO A 79 -12.64 -3.49 8.55
N SER A 80 -13.70 -3.74 9.33
CA SER A 80 -13.63 -4.68 10.45
C SER A 80 -13.35 -6.11 9.95
N PHE A 81 -12.87 -6.97 10.84
CA PHE A 81 -12.55 -8.36 10.49
C PHE A 81 -13.77 -9.13 9.97
N GLU A 82 -14.94 -8.92 10.60
CA GLU A 82 -16.22 -9.55 10.20
C GLU A 82 -16.59 -9.14 8.77
N LYS A 83 -16.50 -7.85 8.45
CA LYS A 83 -16.75 -7.35 7.09
C LYS A 83 -15.72 -7.87 6.09
N ALA A 84 -14.47 -7.98 6.48
CA ALA A 84 -13.43 -8.53 5.61
C ALA A 84 -13.72 -10.00 5.24
N ILE A 85 -14.22 -10.81 6.19
CA ILE A 85 -14.69 -12.19 5.92
C ILE A 85 -15.84 -12.19 4.91
N GLU A 86 -16.84 -11.32 5.08
CA GLU A 86 -17.96 -11.20 4.14
C GLU A 86 -17.47 -10.84 2.74
N TYR A 87 -16.53 -9.90 2.63
CA TYR A 87 -15.99 -9.46 1.34
C TYR A 87 -15.21 -10.55 0.61
N VAL A 88 -14.40 -11.32 1.34
CA VAL A 88 -13.69 -12.48 0.75
C VAL A 88 -14.67 -13.53 0.24
N ASN A 89 -15.66 -13.87 1.06
CA ASN A 89 -16.64 -14.92 0.73
C ASN A 89 -17.59 -14.54 -0.42
N SER A 90 -17.86 -13.24 -0.60
CA SER A 90 -18.73 -12.76 -1.68
C SER A 90 -18.10 -12.83 -3.06
N GLU A 91 -16.78 -12.93 -3.15
CA GLU A 91 -15.98 -12.83 -4.39
C GLU A 91 -16.15 -11.53 -5.20
N GLN A 92 -16.98 -10.60 -4.73
CA GLN A 92 -17.31 -9.34 -5.39
C GLN A 92 -16.33 -8.21 -5.06
N TYR A 93 -15.35 -8.45 -4.21
CA TYR A 93 -14.41 -7.43 -3.79
C TYR A 93 -13.00 -7.71 -4.30
N ARG A 94 -12.25 -6.63 -4.46
CA ARG A 94 -10.81 -6.66 -4.72
C ARG A 94 -10.10 -5.83 -3.66
N TRP A 95 -8.91 -6.24 -3.24
CA TRP A 95 -8.02 -5.36 -2.49
C TRP A 95 -7.59 -4.20 -3.36
N ASN A 96 -7.61 -3.01 -2.81
CA ASN A 96 -6.99 -1.85 -3.44
C ASN A 96 -5.47 -1.97 -3.34
N ALA A 97 -4.81 -2.19 -4.46
CA ALA A 97 -3.35 -2.29 -4.49
C ALA A 97 -2.63 -0.93 -4.33
N GLY A 98 -3.37 0.19 -4.22
CA GLY A 98 -2.78 1.52 -4.11
C GLY A 98 -2.05 1.97 -5.37
N MET A 99 -2.33 1.35 -6.51
CA MET A 99 -1.75 1.66 -7.81
C MET A 99 -2.81 2.29 -8.69
N PHE A 100 -2.53 3.48 -9.21
CA PHE A 100 -3.51 4.26 -9.96
C PHE A 100 -2.97 4.67 -11.32
N VAL A 101 -3.84 4.65 -12.33
CA VAL A 101 -3.55 5.13 -13.68
C VAL A 101 -4.66 6.07 -14.13
N TRP A 102 -4.29 7.27 -14.56
CA TRP A 102 -5.20 8.31 -15.04
C TRP A 102 -4.54 9.23 -16.05
N SER A 103 -5.35 9.96 -16.82
CA SER A 103 -4.87 11.08 -17.61
C SER A 103 -4.64 12.32 -16.71
N PHE A 104 -3.81 13.25 -17.17
CA PHE A 104 -3.63 14.53 -16.46
C PHE A 104 -4.95 15.28 -16.31
N VAL A 105 -5.78 15.26 -17.35
CA VAL A 105 -7.11 15.89 -17.33
C VAL A 105 -8.00 15.25 -16.28
N THR A 106 -8.02 13.93 -16.21
CA THR A 106 -8.85 13.19 -15.24
C THR A 106 -8.52 13.55 -13.80
N ILE A 107 -7.23 13.51 -13.44
CA ILE A 107 -6.82 13.84 -12.06
C ILE A 107 -7.06 15.31 -11.73
N THR A 108 -6.83 16.21 -12.69
CA THR A 108 -7.04 17.63 -12.51
C THR A 108 -8.51 17.95 -12.24
N ASN A 109 -9.42 17.41 -13.05
CA ASN A 109 -10.86 17.57 -12.87
C ASN A 109 -11.34 16.95 -11.54
N GLY A 110 -10.79 15.79 -11.17
CA GLY A 110 -11.09 15.15 -9.90
C GLY A 110 -10.69 16.00 -8.70
N LEU A 111 -9.49 16.57 -8.72
CA LEU A 111 -9.01 17.47 -7.66
C LEU A 111 -9.82 18.77 -7.62
N GLU A 112 -10.13 19.37 -8.76
CA GLU A 112 -10.96 20.57 -8.84
C GLU A 112 -12.33 20.36 -8.18
N HIS A 113 -12.95 19.21 -8.46
CA HIS A 113 -14.29 18.90 -7.95
C HIS A 113 -14.29 18.50 -6.47
N HIS A 114 -13.35 17.65 -6.05
CA HIS A 114 -13.38 17.02 -4.73
C HIS A 114 -12.42 17.65 -3.70
N GLN A 115 -11.42 18.40 -4.17
CA GLN A 115 -10.38 19.05 -3.34
C GLN A 115 -10.06 20.45 -3.87
N PRO A 116 -11.03 21.39 -3.93
CA PRO A 116 -10.86 22.68 -4.60
C PRO A 116 -9.74 23.55 -3.99
N GLU A 117 -9.51 23.48 -2.68
CA GLU A 117 -8.41 24.21 -2.02
C GLU A 117 -7.04 23.68 -2.46
N MET A 118 -6.88 22.35 -2.52
CA MET A 118 -5.65 21.71 -2.99
C MET A 118 -5.43 22.03 -4.48
N PHE A 119 -6.47 21.98 -5.28
CA PHE A 119 -6.41 22.33 -6.70
C PHE A 119 -5.97 23.78 -6.89
N ALA A 120 -6.54 24.73 -6.13
CA ALA A 120 -6.14 26.13 -6.19
C ALA A 120 -4.66 26.33 -5.81
N ALA A 121 -4.13 25.57 -4.85
CA ALA A 121 -2.71 25.58 -4.52
C ALA A 121 -1.87 25.07 -5.71
N CYS A 122 -2.26 23.95 -6.32
CA CYS A 122 -1.59 23.41 -7.52
C CYS A 122 -1.56 24.43 -8.65
N GLN A 123 -2.65 25.17 -8.87
CA GLN A 123 -2.70 26.22 -9.89
C GLN A 123 -1.71 27.36 -9.61
N ARG A 124 -1.55 27.78 -8.34
CA ARG A 124 -0.55 28.80 -7.96
C ARG A 124 0.88 28.30 -8.21
N TRP A 125 1.17 27.06 -7.86
CA TRP A 125 2.48 26.44 -8.08
C TRP A 125 2.79 26.29 -9.57
N PHE A 126 1.82 25.92 -10.37
CA PHE A 126 1.96 25.80 -11.82
C PHE A 126 2.37 27.13 -12.48
N LYS A 127 1.83 28.26 -12.03
CA LYS A 127 2.19 29.60 -12.55
C LYS A 127 3.68 29.93 -12.39
N VAL A 128 4.39 29.29 -11.48
CA VAL A 128 5.81 29.52 -11.22
C VAL A 128 6.68 28.30 -11.57
N ALA A 129 6.10 27.24 -12.12
CA ALA A 129 6.76 25.96 -12.38
C ALA A 129 7.96 26.07 -13.34
N ASN A 130 7.95 27.05 -14.25
CA ASN A 130 9.06 27.31 -15.17
C ASN A 130 10.31 27.90 -14.50
N ASN A 131 10.25 28.26 -13.23
CA ASN A 131 11.37 28.76 -12.45
C ASN A 131 11.55 27.87 -11.20
N PRO A 132 12.50 26.89 -11.22
CA PRO A 132 12.70 25.95 -10.12
C PRO A 132 12.98 26.61 -8.76
N ALA A 133 13.77 27.68 -8.74
CA ALA A 133 14.10 28.39 -7.50
C ALA A 133 12.88 29.11 -6.89
N LYS A 134 12.02 29.68 -7.74
CA LYS A 134 10.77 30.32 -7.31
C LYS A 134 9.75 29.27 -6.84
N LEU A 135 9.63 28.15 -7.59
CA LEU A 135 8.77 27.04 -7.21
C LEU A 135 9.16 26.47 -5.85
N ALA A 136 10.46 26.19 -5.63
CA ALA A 136 10.95 25.67 -4.36
C ALA A 136 10.60 26.59 -3.18
N LYS A 137 10.73 27.91 -3.32
CA LYS A 137 10.35 28.89 -2.29
C LYS A 137 8.84 28.88 -2.00
N VAL A 138 8.01 28.80 -3.03
CA VAL A 138 6.55 28.77 -2.89
C VAL A 138 6.12 27.46 -2.24
N LEU A 139 6.66 26.31 -2.67
CA LEU A 139 6.37 25.01 -2.08
C LEU A 139 6.80 24.97 -0.60
N ALA A 140 8.00 25.43 -0.26
CA ALA A 140 8.46 25.46 1.13
C ALA A 140 7.53 26.28 2.05
N LYS A 141 6.87 27.31 1.52
CA LYS A 141 5.90 28.12 2.25
C LYS A 141 4.51 27.53 2.33
N GLU A 142 3.98 27.01 1.20
CA GLU A 142 2.56 26.62 1.10
C GLU A 142 2.30 25.15 1.34
N TYR A 143 3.26 24.26 1.00
CA TYR A 143 3.07 22.81 1.11
C TYR A 143 2.82 22.30 2.54
N PRO A 144 3.45 22.86 3.60
CA PRO A 144 3.16 22.44 4.99
C PRO A 144 1.72 22.67 5.42
N ASP A 145 1.04 23.64 4.83
CA ASP A 145 -0.33 24.04 5.16
C ASP A 145 -1.39 23.23 4.36
N ILE A 146 -0.96 22.44 3.38
CA ILE A 146 -1.89 21.60 2.63
C ILE A 146 -2.44 20.50 3.52
N LYS A 147 -3.75 20.30 3.45
CA LYS A 147 -4.44 19.25 4.18
C LYS A 147 -3.83 17.88 3.88
N LYS A 148 -3.32 17.21 4.90
CA LYS A 148 -2.80 15.85 4.80
C LYS A 148 -3.97 14.87 4.66
N ILE A 149 -4.14 14.32 3.47
CA ILE A 149 -5.20 13.36 3.14
C ILE A 149 -4.68 12.37 2.10
N SER A 150 -4.96 11.08 2.26
CA SER A 150 -4.62 10.10 1.22
C SER A 150 -5.49 10.29 -0.02
N ILE A 151 -5.01 9.86 -1.17
CA ILE A 151 -5.76 9.92 -2.43
C ILE A 151 -7.06 9.11 -2.34
N ASP A 152 -7.09 8.06 -1.53
CA ASP A 152 -8.25 7.23 -1.31
C ASP A 152 -9.41 8.06 -0.76
N PHE A 153 -9.20 8.76 0.35
CA PHE A 153 -10.20 9.65 0.96
C PHE A 153 -10.40 10.96 0.18
N ALA A 154 -9.36 11.46 -0.47
CA ALA A 154 -9.45 12.71 -1.22
C ALA A 154 -10.31 12.57 -2.47
N LEU A 155 -10.18 11.45 -3.17
CA LEU A 155 -10.72 11.26 -4.51
C LEU A 155 -11.43 9.91 -4.68
N MET A 156 -10.78 8.78 -4.35
CA MET A 156 -11.25 7.45 -4.77
C MET A 156 -12.62 7.07 -4.20
N GLU A 157 -12.90 7.42 -2.94
CA GLU A 157 -14.21 7.17 -2.31
C GLU A 157 -15.34 8.06 -2.86
N LYS A 158 -15.01 9.14 -3.57
CA LYS A 158 -15.97 10.15 -4.03
C LYS A 158 -16.19 10.13 -5.54
N ALA A 159 -15.18 9.72 -6.29
CA ALA A 159 -15.20 9.73 -7.73
C ALA A 159 -16.10 8.62 -8.28
N GLN A 160 -16.98 8.96 -9.24
CA GLN A 160 -17.92 8.01 -9.86
C GLN A 160 -17.36 7.35 -11.13
N ASN A 161 -16.19 7.77 -11.58
CA ASN A 161 -15.50 7.30 -12.77
C ASN A 161 -14.31 6.38 -12.46
N VAL A 162 -14.36 5.68 -11.32
CA VAL A 162 -13.33 4.72 -10.94
C VAL A 162 -13.59 3.38 -11.60
N VAL A 163 -12.54 2.81 -12.18
CA VAL A 163 -12.52 1.49 -12.83
C VAL A 163 -11.46 0.63 -12.14
N VAL A 164 -11.81 -0.62 -11.85
CA VAL A 164 -10.91 -1.61 -11.28
C VAL A 164 -10.36 -2.48 -12.40
N ALA A 165 -9.05 -2.54 -12.55
CA ALA A 165 -8.35 -3.51 -13.38
C ALA A 165 -8.02 -4.76 -12.56
N ASP A 166 -8.46 -5.94 -12.96
CA ASP A 166 -8.12 -7.19 -12.27
C ASP A 166 -6.63 -7.48 -12.39
N GLY A 167 -5.93 -7.39 -11.27
CA GLY A 167 -4.52 -7.79 -11.12
C GLY A 167 -4.42 -9.31 -11.05
N THR A 168 -3.95 -9.93 -12.14
CA THR A 168 -3.80 -11.39 -12.25
C THR A 168 -2.40 -11.88 -11.86
N PHE A 169 -1.69 -11.09 -11.07
CA PHE A 169 -0.33 -11.36 -10.56
C PHE A 169 -0.34 -11.43 -9.03
N GLU A 170 0.66 -12.10 -8.48
CA GLU A 170 0.89 -12.08 -7.04
C GLU A 170 1.36 -10.70 -6.59
N TRP A 171 0.82 -10.25 -5.47
CA TRP A 171 1.08 -8.92 -4.93
C TRP A 171 1.13 -8.95 -3.40
N ASP A 172 2.05 -8.17 -2.84
CA ASP A 172 2.18 -7.94 -1.40
C ASP A 172 2.67 -6.50 -1.16
N ASP A 173 2.01 -5.77 -0.26
CA ASP A 173 2.38 -4.41 0.10
C ASP A 173 3.50 -4.32 1.15
N LEU A 174 3.94 -5.47 1.68
CA LEU A 174 4.88 -5.55 2.81
C LEU A 174 4.49 -4.67 4.02
N GLY A 175 3.21 -4.34 4.15
CA GLY A 175 2.69 -3.40 5.14
C GLY A 175 2.72 -3.91 6.59
N ALA A 176 3.11 -5.15 6.83
CA ALA A 176 3.18 -5.77 8.15
C ALA A 176 4.34 -6.76 8.26
N TRP A 177 4.82 -7.00 9.47
CA TRP A 177 5.92 -7.96 9.73
C TRP A 177 5.58 -9.38 9.25
N GLN A 178 4.31 -9.77 9.30
CA GLN A 178 3.85 -11.07 8.80
C GLN A 178 4.05 -11.21 7.28
N ALA A 179 3.92 -10.11 6.54
CA ALA A 179 4.20 -10.08 5.11
C ALA A 179 5.66 -10.42 4.81
N LEU A 180 6.59 -9.88 5.60
CA LEU A 180 8.02 -10.20 5.47
C LEU A 180 8.28 -11.71 5.53
N ALA A 181 7.59 -12.44 6.41
CA ALA A 181 7.76 -13.89 6.55
C ALA A 181 7.39 -14.68 5.28
N ARG A 182 6.55 -14.13 4.40
CA ARG A 182 6.20 -14.75 3.11
C ARG A 182 7.35 -14.69 2.09
N HIS A 183 8.24 -13.72 2.24
CA HIS A 183 9.34 -13.44 1.31
C HIS A 183 10.71 -13.84 1.83
N VAL A 184 10.79 -14.41 3.03
CA VAL A 184 12.02 -14.90 3.66
C VAL A 184 11.96 -16.43 3.77
N LYS A 185 13.09 -17.10 3.47
CA LYS A 185 13.18 -18.54 3.65
C LYS A 185 12.94 -18.89 5.10
N GLN A 186 12.02 -19.80 5.35
CA GLN A 186 11.71 -20.32 6.67
C GLN A 186 12.52 -21.59 6.94
N ASP A 187 12.83 -21.83 8.22
CA ASP A 187 13.39 -23.10 8.70
C ASP A 187 12.30 -24.19 8.84
N ALA A 188 12.68 -25.37 9.33
CA ALA A 188 11.77 -26.50 9.50
C ALA A 188 10.65 -26.24 10.53
N GLU A 189 10.88 -25.35 11.48
CA GLU A 189 9.93 -24.93 12.51
C GLU A 189 9.09 -23.70 12.10
N GLY A 190 9.27 -23.22 10.87
CA GLY A 190 8.54 -22.10 10.30
C GLY A 190 9.01 -20.72 10.80
N ASN A 191 10.22 -20.62 11.33
CA ASN A 191 10.82 -19.33 11.67
C ASN A 191 11.35 -18.64 10.40
N ALA A 192 11.03 -17.37 10.21
CA ALA A 192 11.55 -16.50 9.16
C ALA A 192 12.59 -15.56 9.78
N ALA A 193 13.88 -15.77 9.47
CA ALA A 193 14.94 -15.00 10.08
C ALA A 193 15.81 -14.28 9.03
N VAL A 194 15.96 -12.98 9.21
CA VAL A 194 16.96 -12.13 8.54
C VAL A 194 17.97 -11.71 9.61
N ALA A 195 18.67 -12.68 10.16
CA ALA A 195 19.60 -12.55 11.28
C ALA A 195 20.53 -13.77 11.36
N ASP A 196 21.63 -13.66 12.11
CA ASP A 196 22.32 -14.82 12.66
C ASP A 196 21.47 -15.35 13.83
N PHE A 197 20.67 -16.41 13.54
CA PHE A 197 19.60 -16.88 14.41
C PHE A 197 19.83 -18.31 14.87
N ILE A 198 19.84 -18.52 16.18
CA ILE A 198 20.02 -19.82 16.84
C ILE A 198 18.82 -20.04 17.77
N HIS A 199 18.21 -21.22 17.74
CA HIS A 199 17.05 -21.46 18.57
C HIS A 199 16.95 -22.90 19.10
N VAL A 200 16.20 -23.03 20.21
CA VAL A 200 15.77 -24.31 20.80
C VAL A 200 14.28 -24.20 21.12
N ASP A 201 13.48 -25.17 20.66
CA ASP A 201 12.02 -25.22 20.89
C ASP A 201 11.26 -23.94 20.48
N ALA A 202 11.76 -23.20 19.48
CA ALA A 202 11.16 -21.98 18.99
C ALA A 202 10.57 -22.18 17.60
N ALA A 203 9.35 -21.69 17.36
CA ALA A 203 8.63 -21.93 16.12
C ALA A 203 7.80 -20.74 15.63
N ARG A 204 7.67 -20.60 14.32
CA ARG A 204 6.86 -19.59 13.65
C ARG A 204 7.16 -18.15 14.04
N ASN A 205 8.42 -17.85 14.39
CA ASN A 205 8.86 -16.51 14.75
C ASN A 205 9.28 -15.72 13.49
N ILE A 206 9.27 -14.40 13.60
CA ILE A 206 9.83 -13.47 12.61
C ILE A 206 10.96 -12.73 13.30
N ILE A 207 12.18 -12.93 12.84
CA ILE A 207 13.39 -12.36 13.44
C ILE A 207 14.06 -11.46 12.40
N PHE A 208 14.20 -10.19 12.72
CA PHE A 208 14.82 -9.22 11.83
C PHE A 208 15.89 -8.41 12.53
N ASP A 209 17.12 -8.54 12.04
CA ASP A 209 18.27 -7.79 12.55
C ASP A 209 18.63 -6.65 11.58
N ALA A 210 18.20 -5.45 11.92
CA ALA A 210 18.49 -4.22 11.19
C ALA A 210 19.71 -3.45 11.72
N ARG A 211 20.47 -4.05 12.64
CA ARG A 211 21.68 -3.41 13.17
C ARG A 211 22.75 -3.23 12.08
N SER A 212 23.59 -2.23 12.26
CA SER A 212 24.80 -2.04 11.48
C SER A 212 25.67 -3.31 11.50
N LYS A 213 26.32 -3.66 10.39
CA LYS A 213 27.07 -4.93 10.24
C LYS A 213 28.08 -5.19 11.36
N ASN A 214 28.75 -4.14 11.85
CA ASN A 214 29.74 -4.21 12.93
C ASN A 214 29.14 -4.34 14.34
N ARG A 215 27.81 -4.26 14.47
CA ARG A 215 27.08 -4.39 15.75
C ARG A 215 26.24 -5.66 15.83
N ARG A 216 26.20 -6.45 14.76
CA ARG A 216 25.44 -7.69 14.73
C ARG A 216 26.06 -8.74 15.63
N THR A 217 25.24 -9.36 16.45
CA THR A 217 25.55 -10.52 17.28
C THR A 217 24.47 -11.56 17.05
N PRO A 218 24.75 -12.86 17.24
CA PRO A 218 23.73 -13.87 17.13
C PRO A 218 22.53 -13.57 18.03
N ILE A 219 21.33 -13.85 17.51
CA ILE A 219 20.08 -13.78 18.27
C ILE A 219 19.69 -15.20 18.64
N ALA A 220 19.78 -15.51 19.93
CA ALA A 220 19.43 -16.81 20.48
C ALA A 220 18.04 -16.77 21.13
N VAL A 221 17.20 -17.76 20.81
CA VAL A 221 15.81 -17.83 21.29
C VAL A 221 15.49 -19.23 21.78
N VAL A 222 14.85 -19.33 22.94
CA VAL A 222 14.42 -20.59 23.53
C VAL A 222 12.94 -20.56 23.87
N GLY A 223 12.19 -21.56 23.42
CA GLY A 223 10.79 -21.78 23.80
C GLY A 223 9.78 -20.74 23.26
N LEU A 224 10.20 -19.81 22.41
CA LEU A 224 9.34 -18.72 21.92
C LEU A 224 8.58 -19.15 20.65
N ARG A 225 7.30 -18.80 20.59
CA ARG A 225 6.44 -19.10 19.45
C ARG A 225 5.62 -17.88 19.03
N ASP A 226 5.36 -17.77 17.73
CA ASP A 226 4.49 -16.74 17.14
C ASP A 226 4.91 -15.31 17.52
N ALA A 227 6.19 -15.07 17.67
CA ALA A 227 6.76 -13.77 18.02
C ALA A 227 7.35 -13.04 16.80
N ILE A 228 7.38 -11.72 16.92
CA ILE A 228 8.10 -10.80 16.05
C ILE A 228 9.20 -10.19 16.91
N LEU A 229 10.46 -10.40 16.55
CA LEU A 229 11.62 -9.76 17.17
C LEU A 229 12.33 -8.93 16.10
N VAL A 230 12.41 -7.63 16.34
CA VAL A 230 13.17 -6.70 15.50
C VAL A 230 14.20 -6.00 16.34
N GLN A 231 15.43 -5.99 15.88
CA GLN A 231 16.52 -5.31 16.56
C GLN A 231 17.19 -4.30 15.63
N THR A 232 17.28 -3.06 16.08
CA THR A 232 18.04 -1.97 15.45
C THR A 232 19.26 -1.62 16.31
N ASP A 233 20.06 -0.64 15.90
CA ASP A 233 21.22 -0.19 16.69
C ASP A 233 20.83 0.47 18.01
N ASP A 234 19.60 0.94 18.15
CA ASP A 234 19.12 1.77 19.26
C ASP A 234 17.83 1.26 19.93
N ALA A 235 17.19 0.23 19.37
CA ALA A 235 15.94 -0.32 19.91
C ALA A 235 15.79 -1.82 19.69
N VAL A 236 14.97 -2.46 20.52
CA VAL A 236 14.48 -3.83 20.32
C VAL A 236 12.96 -3.83 20.44
N LEU A 237 12.30 -4.38 19.44
CA LEU A 237 10.86 -4.69 19.47
C LEU A 237 10.68 -6.20 19.68
N LEU A 238 9.89 -6.56 20.67
CA LEU A 238 9.36 -7.92 20.83
C LEU A 238 7.83 -7.84 20.91
N ALA A 239 7.15 -8.54 20.04
CA ALA A 239 5.69 -8.56 19.98
C ALA A 239 5.18 -9.97 19.64
N HIS A 240 3.99 -10.32 20.10
CA HIS A 240 3.30 -11.50 19.59
C HIS A 240 2.65 -11.18 18.23
N LYS A 241 2.69 -12.10 17.27
CA LYS A 241 2.15 -11.90 15.91
C LYS A 241 0.69 -11.43 15.91
N SER A 242 -0.15 -11.96 16.78
CA SER A 242 -1.56 -11.56 16.89
C SER A 242 -1.77 -10.12 17.38
N GLN A 243 -0.73 -9.49 17.93
CA GLN A 243 -0.75 -8.12 18.45
C GLN A 243 -0.01 -7.12 17.54
N ALA A 244 0.42 -7.54 16.36
CA ALA A 244 1.23 -6.70 15.47
C ALA A 244 0.58 -5.35 15.14
N GLN A 245 -0.75 -5.28 15.02
CA GLN A 245 -1.47 -4.03 14.76
C GLN A 245 -1.34 -3.02 15.90
N LYS A 246 -1.09 -3.46 17.14
CA LYS A 246 -0.87 -2.58 18.30
C LYS A 246 0.50 -1.91 18.32
N ILE A 247 1.42 -2.31 17.43
CA ILE A 247 2.73 -1.63 17.29
C ILE A 247 2.52 -0.14 16.99
N LYS A 248 1.46 0.23 16.24
CA LYS A 248 1.11 1.63 15.97
C LYS A 248 0.79 2.43 17.25
N GLU A 249 0.17 1.79 18.24
CA GLU A 249 -0.12 2.42 19.54
C GLU A 249 1.17 2.61 20.35
N LEU A 250 2.08 1.62 20.28
CA LEU A 250 3.40 1.74 20.90
C LEU A 250 4.20 2.90 20.32
N VAL A 251 4.22 3.03 18.98
CA VAL A 251 4.88 4.15 18.28
C VAL A 251 4.34 5.50 18.76
N LYS A 252 3.01 5.65 18.92
CA LYS A 252 2.41 6.87 19.48
C LYS A 252 2.91 7.17 20.90
N LYS A 253 2.96 6.16 21.76
CA LYS A 253 3.49 6.32 23.13
C LYS A 253 4.96 6.73 23.15
N LEU A 254 5.78 6.18 22.25
CA LEU A 254 7.18 6.58 22.10
C LEU A 254 7.31 8.04 21.66
N ALA A 255 6.45 8.50 20.74
CA ALA A 255 6.45 9.88 20.28
C ALA A 255 6.09 10.90 21.38
N GLU A 256 5.29 10.49 22.37
CA GLU A 256 4.88 11.33 23.52
C GLU A 256 5.98 11.43 24.59
N ASP A 257 6.90 10.46 24.69
CA ASP A 257 8.02 10.50 25.65
C ASP A 257 9.20 11.29 25.09
N ALA A 258 9.56 12.39 25.74
CA ALA A 258 10.64 13.28 25.32
C ALA A 258 12.00 12.57 25.14
N ARG A 259 12.25 11.46 25.86
CA ARG A 259 13.49 10.66 25.79
C ARG A 259 13.48 9.71 24.61
N LEU A 260 12.29 9.21 24.23
CA LEU A 260 12.10 8.12 23.27
C LEU A 260 11.62 8.58 21.91
N LYS A 261 11.11 9.83 21.78
CA LYS A 261 10.62 10.39 20.50
C LYS A 261 11.63 10.37 19.35
N LYS A 262 12.90 10.22 19.64
CA LYS A 262 13.97 10.08 18.62
C LYS A 262 14.00 8.71 17.95
N LEU A 263 13.27 7.72 18.49
CA LEU A 263 13.12 6.37 17.96
C LEU A 263 11.96 6.23 16.96
N VAL A 264 11.24 7.35 16.68
CA VAL A 264 10.00 7.38 15.87
C VAL A 264 10.17 8.34 14.70
#